data_19edd4051c7b84a3cf3c053aff21c111
#
_entry.id   19edd4051c7b84a3cf3c053aff21c111
#
_cell.length_a   1.000
_cell.length_b   1.000
_cell.length_c   1.000
_cell.angle_alpha   90.00
_cell.angle_beta   90.00
_cell.angle_gamma   90.00
#
_symmetry.space_group_name_H-M   'P 1'
#
loop_
_entity.id
_entity.type
_entity.pdbx_description
1 polymer ?
#
loop_
_entity_poly.entity_id
_entity_poly.type
_entity_poly.pdbx_seq_one_letter_code
_entity_poly.pdbx_strand_id
1 'polypeptide(L)'
;MPITRRMLLLLTTAILVRPALAQDAAGPATTIYFGGDILTMSDAQPTAEALAVRDGLILAAGPRGGIEAEFRGPQTEMVDLAGKTLLPAFIDAHSHYINSLLVANQAKVYAPPSGPGTDVDSIIATIRDFAESRAIPKGELIMAYGYDDSVMPEGRLLNRDDLDAAFPDNPVRVDHVSMHGAVMNSLALAKYGYSADTVTPPGGVIVRKEGTNEPYGLIMESAFLQAMEQSEPMTPEQEIEASKAGQMLYAEAGITTAHEGATHLANFQTMKRVSDAGMNIIDVIAYPFITDVDAIAAEFPVSEWGRYNNRFKVGGVKITIDGSPQGRTAFFTTPYLRGGPAGETDWVGELTFPQDVVNGMVKKVYDMDVPLNLHANGDAAVDTFIAAHELAAADDPTKDRRVTMIHAQFTRADQIPAYVRYRIRPSYYTLHTHYFADTHIANRGEAQASYISPMRDSIDAGLRPTNHTDFVVAPLDQMFMLWSAVNRISRAGAEIGPGQRVTPLEGLKAMTLWAAEQYGEADRKGSLEPGKIADLVILSGNPLAVDTMSIKDIRVVETIKDGQTIYHAP
;
A
#
# COMPACT_ATOMS: atom_id res chain seq x y z
N MET A 1 0.29 -78.10 25.80
CA MET A 1 -0.94 -77.26 25.87
C MET A 1 -0.62 -75.92 25.31
N PRO A 2 -1.18 -75.47 24.15
CA PRO A 2 -0.90 -74.19 23.53
C PRO A 2 -1.88 -73.10 24.01
N ILE A 3 -1.36 -71.95 24.36
CA ILE A 3 -2.11 -70.75 24.74
C ILE A 3 -2.37 -69.94 23.46
N THR A 4 -3.63 -69.81 23.07
CA THR A 4 -4.14 -69.07 21.96
C THR A 4 -4.10 -67.51 22.28
N ARG A 5 -3.33 -66.76 21.51
CA ARG A 5 -3.39 -65.24 21.50
C ARG A 5 -4.61 -64.82 20.67
N ARG A 6 -5.60 -64.23 21.31
CA ARG A 6 -6.65 -63.44 20.67
C ARG A 6 -6.11 -62.06 20.32
N MET A 7 -6.06 -61.75 19.04
CA MET A 7 -5.74 -60.44 18.50
C MET A 7 -7.01 -59.56 18.53
N LEU A 8 -6.99 -58.52 19.34
CA LEU A 8 -8.07 -57.53 19.43
C LEU A 8 -7.84 -56.49 18.33
N LEU A 9 -8.65 -56.47 17.27
CA LEU A 9 -8.67 -55.41 16.28
C LEU A 9 -9.41 -54.20 16.87
N LEU A 10 -8.68 -53.15 17.18
CA LEU A 10 -9.26 -51.83 17.47
C LEU A 10 -9.52 -51.12 16.14
N LEU A 11 -10.79 -51.06 15.73
CA LEU A 11 -11.25 -50.13 14.70
C LEU A 11 -11.23 -48.72 15.28
N THR A 12 -10.24 -47.92 14.89
CA THR A 12 -10.26 -46.46 15.09
C THR A 12 -11.15 -45.83 14.01
N THR A 13 -12.37 -45.49 14.36
CA THR A 13 -13.23 -44.60 13.57
C THR A 13 -12.64 -43.21 13.64
N ALA A 14 -12.00 -42.75 12.56
CA ALA A 14 -11.62 -41.37 12.37
C ALA A 14 -12.91 -40.54 12.20
N ILE A 15 -13.29 -39.84 13.25
CA ILE A 15 -14.33 -38.79 13.19
C ILE A 15 -13.70 -37.65 12.42
N LEU A 16 -14.07 -37.50 11.15
CA LEU A 16 -13.83 -36.26 10.37
C LEU A 16 -14.65 -35.15 11.02
N VAL A 17 -14.00 -34.35 11.84
CA VAL A 17 -14.56 -33.05 12.31
C VAL A 17 -14.60 -32.13 11.10
N ARG A 18 -15.76 -32.06 10.43
CA ARG A 18 -16.04 -30.99 9.47
C ARG A 18 -16.09 -29.67 10.23
N PRO A 19 -15.39 -28.60 9.76
CA PRO A 19 -15.53 -27.30 10.38
C PRO A 19 -16.99 -26.84 10.30
N ALA A 20 -17.47 -26.21 11.37
CA ALA A 20 -18.88 -25.83 11.56
C ALA A 20 -19.43 -24.79 10.56
N LEU A 21 -18.60 -24.26 9.67
CA LEU A 21 -19.00 -23.32 8.60
C LEU A 21 -19.60 -23.99 7.35
N ALA A 22 -19.61 -25.31 7.26
CA ALA A 22 -20.11 -26.04 6.07
C ALA A 22 -21.61 -26.37 6.12
N GLN A 23 -22.35 -25.99 7.13
CA GLN A 23 -23.75 -26.44 7.34
C GLN A 23 -24.83 -25.55 6.73
N ASP A 24 -24.51 -24.31 6.29
CA ASP A 24 -25.46 -23.40 5.60
C ASP A 24 -25.27 -23.32 4.08
N ALA A 25 -24.46 -24.20 3.49
CA ALA A 25 -24.17 -24.22 2.04
C ALA A 25 -25.32 -24.77 1.16
N ALA A 26 -26.45 -25.19 1.75
CA ALA A 26 -27.58 -25.73 1.00
C ALA A 26 -28.44 -24.61 0.41
N GLY A 27 -28.43 -24.47 -0.94
CA GLY A 27 -29.28 -23.54 -1.66
C GLY A 27 -28.59 -22.91 -2.88
N PRO A 28 -29.36 -22.30 -3.80
CA PRO A 28 -28.80 -21.73 -5.02
C PRO A 28 -27.89 -20.53 -4.74
N ALA A 29 -26.94 -20.31 -5.63
CA ALA A 29 -26.12 -19.10 -5.67
C ALA A 29 -26.99 -17.86 -5.98
N THR A 30 -26.59 -16.69 -5.46
CA THR A 30 -27.11 -15.40 -5.95
C THR A 30 -26.50 -15.08 -7.30
N THR A 31 -25.20 -15.36 -7.47
CA THR A 31 -24.45 -15.04 -8.70
C THR A 31 -23.53 -16.21 -9.06
N ILE A 32 -23.44 -16.51 -10.37
CA ILE A 32 -22.44 -17.43 -10.94
C ILE A 32 -21.67 -16.69 -12.04
N TYR A 33 -20.37 -16.54 -11.85
CA TYR A 33 -19.43 -16.00 -12.83
C TYR A 33 -18.88 -17.11 -13.71
N PHE A 34 -18.76 -16.89 -15.02
CA PHE A 34 -18.25 -17.85 -16.01
C PHE A 34 -17.77 -17.15 -17.29
N GLY A 35 -17.24 -17.90 -18.27
CA GLY A 35 -16.94 -17.38 -19.62
C GLY A 35 -15.68 -16.51 -19.72
N GLY A 36 -14.77 -16.66 -18.77
CA GLY A 36 -13.46 -16.02 -18.76
C GLY A 36 -12.48 -16.84 -17.91
N ASP A 37 -11.29 -16.29 -17.70
CA ASP A 37 -10.28 -16.89 -16.83
C ASP A 37 -10.62 -16.62 -15.36
N ILE A 38 -10.70 -17.64 -14.54
CA ILE A 38 -10.89 -17.52 -13.09
C ILE A 38 -9.64 -18.03 -12.39
N LEU A 39 -8.86 -17.08 -11.82
CA LEU A 39 -7.61 -17.36 -11.11
C LEU A 39 -7.90 -17.41 -9.60
N THR A 40 -7.83 -18.57 -9.00
CA THR A 40 -8.29 -18.78 -7.62
C THR A 40 -7.29 -18.36 -6.56
N MET A 41 -6.01 -18.23 -6.88
CA MET A 41 -4.87 -18.06 -5.96
C MET A 41 -4.70 -19.23 -4.96
N SER A 42 -5.48 -20.32 -5.08
CA SER A 42 -5.31 -21.54 -4.31
C SER A 42 -4.34 -22.50 -5.00
N ASP A 43 -3.37 -23.04 -4.25
CA ASP A 43 -2.43 -24.03 -4.80
C ASP A 43 -3.11 -25.36 -5.14
N ALA A 44 -4.19 -25.70 -4.43
CA ALA A 44 -4.94 -26.92 -4.66
C ALA A 44 -5.77 -26.89 -5.95
N GLN A 45 -6.23 -25.72 -6.35
CA GLN A 45 -7.05 -25.51 -7.55
C GLN A 45 -6.75 -24.14 -8.15
N PRO A 46 -5.68 -23.97 -8.93
CA PRO A 46 -5.21 -22.66 -9.39
C PRO A 46 -6.18 -21.90 -10.30
N THR A 47 -7.05 -22.62 -11.02
CA THR A 47 -8.03 -22.05 -11.96
C THR A 47 -9.40 -22.71 -11.82
N ALA A 48 -10.45 -22.01 -12.29
CA ALA A 48 -11.80 -22.54 -12.37
C ALA A 48 -12.49 -22.06 -13.66
N GLU A 49 -13.56 -22.76 -14.08
CA GLU A 49 -14.40 -22.36 -15.23
C GLU A 49 -15.62 -21.55 -14.78
N ALA A 50 -16.01 -21.69 -13.50
CA ALA A 50 -17.07 -20.92 -12.88
C ALA A 50 -16.84 -20.74 -11.38
N LEU A 51 -17.42 -19.66 -10.82
CA LEU A 51 -17.43 -19.29 -9.41
C LEU A 51 -18.87 -19.03 -8.97
N ALA A 52 -19.36 -19.74 -7.96
CA ALA A 52 -20.66 -19.53 -7.34
C ALA A 52 -20.52 -18.71 -6.05
N VAL A 53 -21.33 -17.65 -5.93
CA VAL A 53 -21.36 -16.73 -4.78
C VAL A 53 -22.78 -16.64 -4.25
N ARG A 54 -22.91 -16.56 -2.91
CA ARG A 54 -24.17 -16.27 -2.22
C ARG A 54 -23.91 -15.50 -0.94
N ASP A 55 -24.73 -14.48 -0.69
CA ASP A 55 -24.68 -13.68 0.56
C ASP A 55 -23.27 -13.19 0.91
N GLY A 56 -22.51 -12.76 -0.12
CA GLY A 56 -21.15 -12.28 0.04
C GLY A 56 -20.08 -13.34 0.27
N LEU A 57 -20.43 -14.62 0.21
CA LEU A 57 -19.50 -15.75 0.41
C LEU A 57 -19.36 -16.59 -0.87
N ILE A 58 -18.17 -17.13 -1.06
CA ILE A 58 -17.88 -18.11 -2.12
C ILE A 58 -18.47 -19.47 -1.71
N LEU A 59 -19.37 -20.00 -2.53
CA LEU A 59 -19.90 -21.34 -2.36
C LEU A 59 -18.96 -22.40 -2.92
N ALA A 60 -18.51 -22.19 -4.15
CA ALA A 60 -17.61 -23.11 -4.85
C ALA A 60 -16.95 -22.43 -6.05
N ALA A 61 -15.77 -22.92 -6.42
CA ALA A 61 -15.11 -22.65 -7.69
C ALA A 61 -14.81 -24.00 -8.37
N GLY A 62 -14.96 -24.12 -9.70
CA GLY A 62 -14.71 -25.41 -10.36
C GLY A 62 -15.17 -25.47 -11.80
N PRO A 63 -15.34 -26.71 -12.36
CA PRO A 63 -15.88 -26.91 -13.69
C PRO A 63 -17.29 -26.35 -13.81
N ARG A 64 -17.55 -25.57 -14.87
CA ARG A 64 -18.81 -24.84 -15.08
C ARG A 64 -20.04 -25.73 -14.95
N GLY A 65 -20.04 -26.88 -15.65
CA GLY A 65 -21.18 -27.80 -15.62
C GLY A 65 -21.54 -28.32 -14.22
N GLY A 66 -20.52 -28.56 -13.36
CA GLY A 66 -20.70 -28.94 -11.97
C GLY A 66 -21.28 -27.81 -11.12
N ILE A 67 -20.72 -26.61 -11.24
CA ILE A 67 -21.17 -25.43 -10.53
C ILE A 67 -22.63 -25.08 -10.89
N GLU A 68 -22.97 -25.06 -12.18
CA GLU A 68 -24.34 -24.78 -12.61
C GLU A 68 -25.32 -25.87 -12.12
N ALA A 69 -24.95 -27.16 -12.18
CA ALA A 69 -25.83 -28.24 -11.76
C ALA A 69 -26.14 -28.21 -10.25
N GLU A 70 -25.19 -27.78 -9.44
CA GLU A 70 -25.32 -27.78 -7.97
C GLU A 70 -25.91 -26.46 -7.42
N PHE A 71 -25.52 -25.30 -7.98
CA PHE A 71 -25.79 -24.00 -7.37
C PHE A 71 -26.73 -23.09 -8.19
N ARG A 72 -27.08 -23.42 -9.44
CA ARG A 72 -27.96 -22.57 -10.24
C ARG A 72 -29.40 -22.76 -9.82
N GLY A 73 -30.06 -21.66 -9.45
CA GLY A 73 -31.50 -21.59 -9.18
C GLY A 73 -32.23 -20.65 -10.14
N PRO A 74 -33.57 -20.54 -10.01
CA PRO A 74 -34.38 -19.69 -10.90
C PRO A 74 -34.06 -18.19 -10.84
N GLN A 75 -33.45 -17.73 -9.73
CA GLN A 75 -33.11 -16.33 -9.49
C GLN A 75 -31.58 -16.09 -9.51
N THR A 76 -30.79 -17.12 -9.82
CA THR A 76 -29.33 -16.96 -9.91
C THR A 76 -28.98 -16.08 -11.10
N GLU A 77 -28.27 -15.01 -10.84
CA GLU A 77 -27.68 -14.16 -11.87
C GLU A 77 -26.50 -14.89 -12.52
N MET A 78 -26.51 -14.95 -13.85
CA MET A 78 -25.43 -15.57 -14.63
C MET A 78 -24.59 -14.48 -15.27
N VAL A 79 -23.38 -14.26 -14.74
CA VAL A 79 -22.46 -13.21 -15.20
C VAL A 79 -21.42 -13.81 -16.14
N ASP A 80 -21.52 -13.48 -17.43
CA ASP A 80 -20.52 -13.85 -18.43
C ASP A 80 -19.35 -12.85 -18.39
N LEU A 81 -18.17 -13.32 -18.04
CA LEU A 81 -16.95 -12.52 -18.02
C LEU A 81 -16.51 -12.07 -19.41
N ALA A 82 -17.06 -12.66 -20.46
CA ALA A 82 -16.76 -12.31 -21.86
C ALA A 82 -15.24 -12.31 -22.16
N GLY A 83 -14.53 -13.31 -21.67
CA GLY A 83 -13.08 -13.47 -21.83
C GLY A 83 -12.22 -12.62 -20.88
N LYS A 84 -12.81 -11.84 -19.97
CA LYS A 84 -12.08 -11.13 -18.92
C LYS A 84 -11.59 -12.09 -17.84
N THR A 85 -10.75 -11.59 -16.94
CA THR A 85 -10.15 -12.40 -15.88
C THR A 85 -10.71 -12.00 -14.51
N LEU A 86 -11.22 -12.97 -13.76
CA LEU A 86 -11.68 -12.81 -12.39
C LEU A 86 -10.66 -13.44 -11.42
N LEU A 87 -10.33 -12.73 -10.35
CA LEU A 87 -9.46 -13.21 -9.26
C LEU A 87 -9.90 -12.58 -7.92
N PRO A 88 -9.34 -13.04 -6.77
CA PRO A 88 -9.56 -12.36 -5.50
C PRO A 88 -9.16 -10.90 -5.61
N ALA A 89 -9.95 -10.00 -5.03
CA ALA A 89 -9.61 -8.60 -4.96
C ALA A 89 -8.25 -8.38 -4.27
N PHE A 90 -7.57 -7.31 -4.65
CA PHE A 90 -6.29 -6.97 -4.07
C PHE A 90 -6.45 -6.50 -2.63
N ILE A 91 -5.45 -6.84 -1.83
CA ILE A 91 -5.29 -6.44 -0.44
C ILE A 91 -4.03 -5.58 -0.37
N ASP A 92 -4.17 -4.35 0.07
CA ASP A 92 -3.05 -3.44 0.23
C ASP A 92 -2.20 -3.85 1.44
N ALA A 93 -0.94 -4.20 1.19
CA ALA A 93 -0.04 -4.68 2.22
C ALA A 93 0.59 -3.54 3.04
N HIS A 94 0.72 -2.33 2.45
CA HIS A 94 1.17 -1.12 3.14
C HIS A 94 0.91 0.14 2.31
N SER A 95 0.17 1.05 2.90
CA SER A 95 -0.03 2.43 2.41
C SER A 95 -0.42 3.36 3.56
N HIS A 96 -0.72 4.62 3.22
CA HIS A 96 -1.19 5.65 4.14
C HIS A 96 -2.61 6.07 3.72
N TYR A 97 -3.60 5.23 4.05
CA TYR A 97 -4.99 5.40 3.65
C TYR A 97 -5.55 6.79 3.96
N ILE A 98 -5.19 7.37 5.11
CA ILE A 98 -5.71 8.68 5.51
C ILE A 98 -5.41 9.78 4.48
N ASN A 99 -4.28 9.69 3.79
CA ASN A 99 -3.90 10.65 2.77
C ASN A 99 -4.80 10.57 1.51
N SER A 100 -5.50 9.44 1.32
CA SER A 100 -6.45 9.31 0.21
C SER A 100 -7.60 10.31 0.30
N LEU A 101 -7.99 10.72 1.51
CA LEU A 101 -9.05 11.69 1.74
C LEU A 101 -8.70 13.05 1.12
N LEU A 102 -7.42 13.41 1.15
CA LEU A 102 -6.92 14.64 0.53
C LEU A 102 -6.68 14.45 -0.96
N VAL A 103 -5.88 13.44 -1.34
CA VAL A 103 -5.43 13.21 -2.73
C VAL A 103 -6.60 12.92 -3.68
N ALA A 104 -7.66 12.23 -3.23
CA ALA A 104 -8.84 11.98 -4.04
C ALA A 104 -9.59 13.27 -4.44
N ASN A 105 -9.41 14.33 -3.66
CA ASN A 105 -10.06 15.61 -3.84
C ASN A 105 -9.12 16.68 -4.42
N GLN A 106 -8.01 16.27 -5.05
CA GLN A 106 -7.02 17.12 -5.69
C GLN A 106 -6.84 16.76 -7.16
N ALA A 107 -6.35 17.70 -7.97
CA ALA A 107 -5.93 17.41 -9.34
C ALA A 107 -4.70 16.48 -9.31
N LYS A 108 -4.75 15.37 -10.06
CA LYS A 108 -3.68 14.37 -10.07
C LYS A 108 -2.68 14.69 -11.18
N VAL A 109 -1.57 15.36 -10.83
CA VAL A 109 -0.54 15.81 -11.79
C VAL A 109 0.70 14.91 -11.79
N TYR A 110 0.52 13.63 -11.50
CA TYR A 110 1.61 12.65 -11.52
C TYR A 110 2.35 12.61 -12.84
N ALA A 111 3.64 12.32 -12.76
CA ALA A 111 4.46 12.00 -13.93
C ALA A 111 4.07 10.62 -14.54
N PRO A 112 4.38 10.37 -15.84
CA PRO A 112 4.23 9.04 -16.42
C PRO A 112 4.98 7.96 -15.64
N PRO A 113 4.47 6.73 -15.58
CA PRO A 113 3.26 6.24 -16.27
C PRO A 113 1.95 6.53 -15.53
N SER A 114 2.01 7.15 -14.36
CA SER A 114 0.89 7.29 -13.41
C SER A 114 -0.03 8.48 -13.70
N GLY A 115 0.41 9.39 -14.55
CA GLY A 115 -0.36 10.58 -14.93
C GLY A 115 0.26 11.34 -16.09
N PRO A 116 -0.32 12.47 -16.48
CA PRO A 116 0.06 13.24 -17.67
C PRO A 116 1.16 14.29 -17.41
N GLY A 117 1.63 14.46 -16.17
CA GLY A 117 2.52 15.56 -15.76
C GLY A 117 3.93 15.47 -16.33
N THR A 118 4.11 15.71 -17.62
CA THR A 118 5.40 15.68 -18.32
C THR A 118 6.09 17.04 -18.39
N ASP A 119 5.32 18.12 -18.28
CA ASP A 119 5.75 19.51 -18.44
C ASP A 119 4.73 20.46 -17.79
N VAL A 120 5.06 21.75 -17.78
CA VAL A 120 4.21 22.80 -17.18
C VAL A 120 2.83 22.87 -17.83
N ASP A 121 2.75 22.71 -19.15
CA ASP A 121 1.49 22.86 -19.89
C ASP A 121 0.53 21.70 -19.56
N SER A 122 1.02 20.47 -19.49
CA SER A 122 0.23 19.29 -19.11
C SER A 122 -0.25 19.35 -17.66
N ILE A 123 0.59 19.87 -16.74
CA ILE A 123 0.20 20.09 -15.34
C ILE A 123 -0.93 21.13 -15.26
N ILE A 124 -0.78 22.28 -15.92
CA ILE A 124 -1.78 23.34 -15.95
C ILE A 124 -3.09 22.85 -16.56
N ALA A 125 -3.03 22.11 -17.68
CA ALA A 125 -4.22 21.54 -18.31
C ALA A 125 -4.97 20.62 -17.33
N THR A 126 -4.27 19.73 -16.65
CA THR A 126 -4.84 18.80 -15.66
C THR A 126 -5.51 19.54 -14.50
N ILE A 127 -4.88 20.60 -13.99
CA ILE A 127 -5.45 21.42 -12.90
C ILE A 127 -6.70 22.15 -13.38
N ARG A 128 -6.71 22.66 -14.62
CA ARG A 128 -7.87 23.34 -15.22
C ARG A 128 -9.04 22.40 -15.40
N ASP A 129 -8.81 21.24 -16.00
CA ASP A 129 -9.85 20.21 -16.20
C ASP A 129 -10.47 19.77 -14.86
N PHE A 130 -9.64 19.61 -13.83
CA PHE A 130 -10.11 19.31 -12.49
C PHE A 130 -10.96 20.44 -11.92
N ALA A 131 -10.50 21.68 -11.99
CA ALA A 131 -11.24 22.84 -11.46
C ALA A 131 -12.58 23.04 -12.16
N GLU A 132 -12.63 22.86 -13.49
CA GLU A 132 -13.85 22.92 -14.30
C GLU A 132 -14.81 21.78 -13.95
N SER A 133 -14.32 20.53 -13.87
CA SER A 133 -15.14 19.34 -13.54
C SER A 133 -15.78 19.42 -12.17
N ARG A 134 -15.11 20.08 -11.21
CA ARG A 134 -15.57 20.31 -9.85
C ARG A 134 -16.32 21.63 -9.68
N ALA A 135 -16.42 22.44 -10.75
CA ALA A 135 -17.02 23.78 -10.73
C ALA A 135 -16.48 24.65 -9.56
N ILE A 136 -15.16 24.63 -9.34
CA ILE A 136 -14.52 25.35 -8.22
C ILE A 136 -14.75 26.86 -8.40
N PRO A 137 -15.38 27.54 -7.41
CA PRO A 137 -15.65 28.96 -7.51
C PRO A 137 -14.38 29.82 -7.53
N LYS A 138 -14.45 31.03 -8.09
CA LYS A 138 -13.38 32.03 -7.98
C LYS A 138 -13.10 32.36 -6.51
N GLY A 139 -11.83 32.48 -6.17
CA GLY A 139 -11.35 32.71 -4.82
C GLY A 139 -11.15 31.48 -3.96
N GLU A 140 -11.73 30.33 -4.37
CA GLU A 140 -11.53 29.07 -3.66
C GLU A 140 -10.17 28.42 -4.04
N LEU A 141 -9.57 27.73 -3.08
CA LEU A 141 -8.27 27.06 -3.24
C LEU A 141 -8.39 25.86 -4.18
N ILE A 142 -7.55 25.81 -5.21
CA ILE A 142 -7.36 24.64 -6.06
C ILE A 142 -6.12 23.90 -5.57
N MET A 143 -6.29 22.62 -5.23
CA MET A 143 -5.22 21.73 -4.79
C MET A 143 -4.87 20.74 -5.89
N ALA A 144 -3.56 20.52 -6.10
CA ALA A 144 -3.04 19.47 -6.97
C ALA A 144 -1.97 18.65 -6.24
N TYR A 145 -1.81 17.40 -6.61
CA TYR A 145 -0.83 16.49 -6.02
C TYR A 145 -0.12 15.65 -7.08
N GLY A 146 1.18 15.38 -6.81
CA GLY A 146 1.98 14.47 -7.62
C GLY A 146 2.97 15.15 -8.55
N TYR A 147 3.25 16.46 -8.36
CA TYR A 147 4.31 17.13 -9.10
C TYR A 147 5.67 16.47 -8.86
N ASP A 148 6.36 16.12 -9.94
CA ASP A 148 7.68 15.48 -9.92
C ASP A 148 8.64 16.32 -10.78
N ASP A 149 9.51 17.09 -10.12
CA ASP A 149 10.48 17.94 -10.78
C ASP A 149 11.57 17.16 -11.54
N SER A 150 11.80 15.90 -11.18
CA SER A 150 12.82 15.03 -11.77
C SER A 150 12.53 14.63 -13.23
N VAL A 151 11.27 14.76 -13.68
CA VAL A 151 10.84 14.42 -15.05
C VAL A 151 10.59 15.66 -15.91
N MET A 152 10.70 16.85 -15.33
CA MET A 152 10.47 18.10 -16.04
C MET A 152 11.56 18.36 -17.07
N PRO A 153 11.25 18.98 -18.22
CA PRO A 153 12.25 19.40 -19.20
C PRO A 153 13.33 20.25 -18.55
N GLU A 154 14.60 20.04 -18.98
CA GLU A 154 15.76 20.70 -18.39
C GLU A 154 15.57 22.24 -18.28
N GLY A 155 15.76 22.76 -17.07
CA GLY A 155 15.65 24.19 -16.78
C GLY A 155 14.23 24.76 -16.75
N ARG A 156 13.20 23.96 -16.93
CA ARG A 156 11.80 24.40 -16.99
C ARG A 156 10.94 23.79 -15.88
N LEU A 157 11.12 24.29 -14.66
CA LEU A 157 10.30 23.90 -13.52
C LEU A 157 9.01 24.75 -13.42
N LEU A 158 7.96 24.15 -12.86
CA LEU A 158 6.72 24.85 -12.52
C LEU A 158 7.04 25.98 -11.51
N ASN A 159 6.47 27.15 -11.70
CA ASN A 159 6.70 28.29 -10.83
C ASN A 159 5.44 29.15 -10.65
N ARG A 160 5.55 30.19 -9.79
CA ARG A 160 4.46 31.11 -9.47
C ARG A 160 3.86 31.79 -10.72
N ASP A 161 4.72 32.29 -11.61
CA ASP A 161 4.27 33.10 -12.76
C ASP A 161 3.43 32.24 -13.75
N ASP A 162 3.73 30.93 -13.88
CA ASP A 162 2.94 29.97 -14.66
C ASP A 162 1.52 29.81 -14.09
N LEU A 163 1.45 29.60 -12.78
CA LEU A 163 0.19 29.40 -12.09
C LEU A 163 -0.65 30.69 -12.01
N ASP A 164 -0.01 31.85 -11.84
CA ASP A 164 -0.68 33.17 -11.88
C ASP A 164 -1.32 33.43 -13.25
N ALA A 165 -0.60 33.13 -14.33
CA ALA A 165 -1.11 33.31 -15.69
C ALA A 165 -2.30 32.37 -16.00
N ALA A 166 -2.27 31.14 -15.47
CA ALA A 166 -3.30 30.15 -15.73
C ALA A 166 -4.53 30.30 -14.82
N PHE A 167 -4.35 30.74 -13.57
CA PHE A 167 -5.38 30.82 -12.54
C PHE A 167 -5.36 32.17 -11.79
N PRO A 168 -5.67 33.27 -12.49
CA PRO A 168 -5.58 34.63 -11.92
C PRO A 168 -6.60 34.89 -10.80
N ASP A 169 -7.67 34.12 -10.74
CA ASP A 169 -8.78 34.33 -9.81
C ASP A 169 -8.81 33.34 -8.63
N ASN A 170 -7.95 32.30 -8.63
CA ASN A 170 -7.94 31.25 -7.62
C ASN A 170 -6.55 31.08 -6.99
N PRO A 171 -6.45 30.93 -5.68
CA PRO A 171 -5.23 30.38 -5.08
C PRO A 171 -5.00 28.94 -5.57
N VAL A 172 -3.78 28.62 -5.97
CA VAL A 172 -3.39 27.28 -6.44
C VAL A 172 -2.16 26.79 -5.66
N ARG A 173 -2.25 25.56 -5.16
CA ARG A 173 -1.16 24.84 -4.52
C ARG A 173 -0.97 23.50 -5.19
N VAL A 174 0.24 23.21 -5.65
CA VAL A 174 0.62 21.97 -6.34
C VAL A 174 1.65 21.24 -5.47
N ASP A 175 1.20 20.24 -4.73
CA ASP A 175 2.03 19.48 -3.80
C ASP A 175 2.96 18.53 -4.57
N HIS A 176 4.22 18.46 -4.12
CA HIS A 176 5.23 17.59 -4.67
C HIS A 176 4.95 16.12 -4.31
N VAL A 177 5.29 15.20 -5.21
CA VAL A 177 5.08 13.76 -5.03
C VAL A 177 5.74 13.19 -3.77
N SER A 178 6.81 13.81 -3.30
CA SER A 178 7.49 13.42 -2.05
C SER A 178 6.79 13.89 -0.77
N MET A 179 5.78 14.73 -0.85
CA MET A 179 5.14 15.42 0.29
C MET A 179 6.05 16.37 1.08
N HIS A 180 7.21 16.76 0.53
CA HIS A 180 8.19 17.65 1.18
C HIS A 180 8.12 19.10 0.70
N GLY A 181 7.20 19.44 -0.20
CA GLY A 181 7.07 20.79 -0.73
C GLY A 181 5.87 21.00 -1.63
N ALA A 182 5.67 22.25 -2.02
CA ALA A 182 4.64 22.63 -2.97
C ALA A 182 5.08 23.81 -3.83
N VAL A 183 4.50 23.93 -5.02
CA VAL A 183 4.55 25.13 -5.83
C VAL A 183 3.22 25.87 -5.69
N MET A 184 3.29 27.18 -5.40
CA MET A 184 2.13 28.03 -5.11
C MET A 184 2.11 29.24 -6.02
N ASN A 185 0.91 29.67 -6.45
CA ASN A 185 0.73 30.95 -7.11
C ASN A 185 0.70 32.12 -6.09
N SER A 186 0.66 33.36 -6.58
CA SER A 186 0.66 34.54 -5.73
C SER A 186 -0.48 34.56 -4.71
N LEU A 187 -1.68 34.13 -5.10
CA LEU A 187 -2.84 34.09 -4.21
C LEU A 187 -2.67 33.03 -3.12
N ALA A 188 -2.11 31.85 -3.44
CA ALA A 188 -1.84 30.83 -2.45
C ALA A 188 -0.69 31.22 -1.52
N LEU A 189 0.40 31.80 -2.03
CA LEU A 189 1.48 32.34 -1.20
C LEU A 189 0.95 33.36 -0.19
N ALA A 190 0.11 34.30 -0.63
CA ALA A 190 -0.52 35.28 0.26
C ALA A 190 -1.46 34.61 1.29
N LYS A 191 -2.25 33.60 0.87
CA LYS A 191 -3.15 32.86 1.76
C LYS A 191 -2.37 32.17 2.89
N TYR A 192 -1.20 31.62 2.60
CA TYR A 192 -0.32 30.94 3.58
C TYR A 192 0.73 31.88 4.21
N GLY A 193 0.60 33.19 4.03
CA GLY A 193 1.43 34.21 4.71
C GLY A 193 2.86 34.33 4.20
N TYR A 194 3.17 33.87 2.99
CA TYR A 194 4.49 34.01 2.36
C TYR A 194 4.56 35.34 1.58
N SER A 195 5.59 36.13 1.86
CA SER A 195 5.87 37.42 1.21
C SER A 195 7.38 37.65 1.04
N ALA A 196 7.76 38.76 0.46
CA ALA A 196 9.16 39.22 0.38
C ALA A 196 9.80 39.37 1.76
N ASP A 197 9.01 39.68 2.79
CA ASP A 197 9.46 39.87 4.17
C ASP A 197 9.54 38.57 4.97
N THR A 198 9.02 37.45 4.45
CA THR A 198 9.04 36.17 5.15
C THR A 198 10.47 35.66 5.29
N VAL A 199 10.93 35.45 6.51
CA VAL A 199 12.24 34.85 6.79
C VAL A 199 12.14 33.34 6.55
N THR A 200 13.07 32.79 5.78
CA THR A 200 13.15 31.35 5.58
C THR A 200 13.45 30.67 6.90
N PRO A 201 12.59 29.73 7.39
CA PRO A 201 12.81 29.05 8.66
C PRO A 201 14.03 28.12 8.58
N PRO A 202 14.68 27.80 9.71
CA PRO A 202 15.77 26.83 9.74
C PRO A 202 15.33 25.49 9.13
N GLY A 203 16.15 24.94 8.23
CA GLY A 203 15.84 23.71 7.50
C GLY A 203 14.75 23.84 6.43
N GLY A 204 14.19 25.03 6.22
CA GLY A 204 13.19 25.29 5.17
C GLY A 204 13.79 25.86 3.90
N VAL A 205 13.03 25.81 2.81
CA VAL A 205 13.37 26.44 1.53
C VAL A 205 12.21 27.31 1.06
N ILE A 206 12.50 28.56 0.73
CA ILE A 206 11.61 29.48 0.00
C ILE A 206 12.39 29.93 -1.23
N VAL A 207 12.08 29.36 -2.40
CA VAL A 207 12.70 29.78 -3.64
C VAL A 207 12.24 31.21 -4.00
N ARG A 208 13.17 32.06 -4.31
CA ARG A 208 12.90 33.48 -4.58
C ARG A 208 13.19 33.83 -6.04
N LYS A 209 12.46 34.81 -6.57
CA LYS A 209 12.68 35.33 -7.91
C LYS A 209 14.06 36.01 -7.97
N GLU A 210 14.82 35.72 -9.01
CA GLU A 210 16.19 36.20 -9.18
C GLU A 210 16.30 37.71 -8.98
N GLY A 211 17.26 38.13 -8.15
CA GLY A 211 17.50 39.53 -7.82
C GLY A 211 16.49 40.20 -6.89
N THR A 212 15.54 39.41 -6.32
CA THR A 212 14.51 39.93 -5.40
C THR A 212 14.37 39.02 -4.16
N ASN A 213 13.59 39.49 -3.18
CA ASN A 213 13.16 38.67 -2.04
C ASN A 213 11.77 38.02 -2.26
N GLU A 214 11.13 38.22 -3.40
CA GLU A 214 9.79 37.69 -3.65
C GLU A 214 9.80 36.18 -3.78
N PRO A 215 8.92 35.44 -3.06
CA PRO A 215 8.76 33.98 -3.25
C PRO A 215 8.37 33.69 -4.71
N TYR A 216 9.06 32.72 -5.32
CA TYR A 216 8.84 32.33 -6.73
C TYR A 216 7.98 31.08 -6.90
N GLY A 217 7.33 30.65 -5.83
CA GLY A 217 6.34 29.59 -5.80
C GLY A 217 6.77 28.35 -5.05
N LEU A 218 7.98 27.85 -5.22
CA LEU A 218 8.45 26.63 -4.56
C LEU A 218 8.79 26.89 -3.08
N ILE A 219 8.09 26.16 -2.20
CA ILE A 219 8.25 26.15 -0.75
C ILE A 219 8.51 24.71 -0.32
N MET A 220 9.55 24.45 0.49
CA MET A 220 9.93 23.09 0.87
C MET A 220 10.29 22.98 2.36
N GLU A 221 10.27 21.74 2.86
CA GLU A 221 10.70 21.31 4.19
C GLU A 221 9.97 22.07 5.32
N SER A 222 10.69 22.60 6.31
CA SER A 222 10.07 23.28 7.44
C SER A 222 9.23 24.50 7.03
N ALA A 223 9.55 25.16 5.90
CA ALA A 223 8.71 26.20 5.33
C ALA A 223 7.37 25.61 4.85
N PHE A 224 7.37 24.45 4.17
CA PHE A 224 6.15 23.78 3.71
C PHE A 224 5.28 23.29 4.88
N LEU A 225 5.89 22.77 5.96
CA LEU A 225 5.16 22.35 7.16
C LEU A 225 4.35 23.51 7.78
N GLN A 226 4.90 24.74 7.77
CA GLN A 226 4.14 25.92 8.23
C GLN A 226 2.87 26.15 7.40
N ALA A 227 2.92 25.93 6.08
CA ALA A 227 1.73 26.04 5.24
C ALA A 227 0.71 24.91 5.53
N MET A 228 1.19 23.71 5.87
CA MET A 228 0.33 22.60 6.26
C MET A 228 -0.40 22.89 7.58
N GLU A 229 0.30 23.43 8.59
CA GLU A 229 -0.26 23.81 9.89
C GLU A 229 -1.31 24.92 9.79
N GLN A 230 -1.19 25.80 8.79
CA GLN A 230 -2.15 26.89 8.54
C GLN A 230 -3.39 26.44 7.75
N SER A 231 -3.42 25.19 7.27
CA SER A 231 -4.59 24.63 6.60
C SER A 231 -5.69 24.41 7.63
N GLU A 232 -6.91 24.86 7.33
CA GLU A 232 -8.06 24.62 8.19
C GLU A 232 -8.35 23.10 8.23
N PRO A 233 -8.52 22.52 9.43
CA PRO A 233 -8.90 21.10 9.53
C PRO A 233 -10.30 20.89 8.96
N MET A 234 -10.52 19.73 8.34
CA MET A 234 -11.86 19.33 7.89
C MET A 234 -12.81 19.18 9.06
N THR A 235 -14.08 19.56 8.86
CA THR A 235 -15.14 19.20 9.81
C THR A 235 -15.42 17.69 9.75
N PRO A 236 -16.04 17.10 10.78
CA PRO A 236 -16.43 15.69 10.76
C PRO A 236 -17.26 15.28 9.53
N GLU A 237 -18.14 16.15 9.06
CA GLU A 237 -18.96 15.92 7.86
C GLU A 237 -18.10 15.95 6.58
N GLN A 238 -17.15 16.87 6.51
CA GLN A 238 -16.20 16.96 5.40
C GLN A 238 -15.27 15.74 5.36
N GLU A 239 -14.82 15.24 6.52
CA GLU A 239 -14.01 14.00 6.59
C GLU A 239 -14.78 12.79 6.07
N ILE A 240 -16.05 12.64 6.44
CA ILE A 240 -16.92 11.56 5.95
C ILE A 240 -17.09 11.66 4.42
N GLU A 241 -17.35 12.85 3.90
CA GLU A 241 -17.51 13.05 2.45
C GLU A 241 -16.19 12.81 1.70
N ALA A 242 -15.08 13.31 2.23
CA ALA A 242 -13.76 13.10 1.64
C ALA A 242 -13.36 11.62 1.64
N SER A 243 -13.76 10.85 2.67
CA SER A 243 -13.47 9.42 2.75
C SER A 243 -14.13 8.60 1.65
N LYS A 244 -15.30 9.01 1.15
CA LYS A 244 -15.97 8.32 0.03
C LYS A 244 -15.08 8.36 -1.23
N ALA A 245 -14.56 9.54 -1.58
CA ALA A 245 -13.66 9.70 -2.70
C ALA A 245 -12.32 8.97 -2.47
N GLY A 246 -11.79 9.01 -1.23
CA GLY A 246 -10.59 8.28 -0.85
C GLY A 246 -10.73 6.78 -1.01
N GLN A 247 -11.82 6.18 -0.53
CA GLN A 247 -12.10 4.75 -0.69
C GLN A 247 -12.30 4.37 -2.16
N MET A 248 -12.87 5.27 -2.98
CA MET A 248 -13.06 5.03 -4.40
C MET A 248 -11.72 4.87 -5.14
N LEU A 249 -10.64 5.60 -4.74
CA LEU A 249 -9.31 5.37 -5.32
C LEU A 249 -8.82 3.92 -5.14
N TYR A 250 -9.08 3.33 -3.97
CA TYR A 250 -8.75 1.93 -3.72
C TYR A 250 -9.63 0.99 -4.53
N ALA A 251 -10.93 1.26 -4.58
CA ALA A 251 -11.87 0.45 -5.37
C ALA A 251 -11.53 0.48 -6.87
N GLU A 252 -11.17 1.64 -7.45
CA GLU A 252 -10.70 1.80 -8.82
C GLU A 252 -9.44 0.98 -9.12
N ALA A 253 -8.58 0.79 -8.11
CA ALA A 253 -7.38 -0.04 -8.21
C ALA A 253 -7.62 -1.54 -7.95
N GLY A 254 -8.87 -1.97 -7.73
CA GLY A 254 -9.20 -3.37 -7.44
C GLY A 254 -8.98 -3.79 -5.98
N ILE A 255 -8.78 -2.82 -5.07
CA ILE A 255 -8.43 -3.06 -3.67
C ILE A 255 -9.69 -3.02 -2.82
N THR A 256 -9.93 -4.07 -2.03
CA THR A 256 -11.05 -4.18 -1.08
C THR A 256 -10.63 -4.10 0.38
N THR A 257 -9.33 -4.09 0.66
CA THR A 257 -8.77 -3.91 2.00
C THR A 257 -7.60 -2.94 1.91
N ALA A 258 -7.76 -1.75 2.51
CA ALA A 258 -6.77 -0.69 2.59
C ALA A 258 -5.98 -0.74 3.89
N HIS A 259 -4.75 -0.25 3.86
CA HIS A 259 -3.86 -0.14 5.02
C HIS A 259 -3.60 1.32 5.40
N GLU A 260 -3.66 1.61 6.71
CA GLU A 260 -3.18 2.87 7.27
C GLU A 260 -1.94 2.59 8.13
N GLY A 261 -0.78 2.89 7.56
CA GLY A 261 0.52 2.40 8.02
C GLY A 261 1.21 3.22 9.11
N ALA A 262 0.66 4.36 9.52
CA ALA A 262 1.25 5.21 10.56
C ALA A 262 0.16 6.06 11.23
N THR A 263 -0.76 5.40 11.89
CA THR A 263 -1.98 6.02 12.42
C THR A 263 -1.67 6.87 13.65
N HIS A 264 -1.72 8.19 13.52
CA HIS A 264 -1.73 9.12 14.63
C HIS A 264 -3.14 9.25 15.23
N LEU A 265 -3.24 9.78 16.46
CA LEU A 265 -4.52 9.85 17.20
C LEU A 265 -5.63 10.57 16.41
N ALA A 266 -5.34 11.71 15.79
CA ALA A 266 -6.31 12.44 14.98
C ALA A 266 -6.80 11.62 13.77
N ASN A 267 -5.89 10.91 13.10
CA ASN A 267 -6.21 10.03 11.97
C ASN A 267 -7.09 8.84 12.41
N PHE A 268 -6.76 8.24 13.56
CA PHE A 268 -7.59 7.20 14.17
C PHE A 268 -9.01 7.70 14.42
N GLN A 269 -9.16 8.88 15.01
CA GLN A 269 -10.46 9.47 15.31
C GLN A 269 -11.26 9.76 14.03
N THR A 270 -10.62 10.22 12.95
CA THR A 270 -11.25 10.41 11.64
C THR A 270 -11.76 9.08 11.07
N MET A 271 -10.90 8.05 10.98
CA MET A 271 -11.31 6.74 10.46
C MET A 271 -12.40 6.09 11.31
N LYS A 272 -12.32 6.27 12.63
CA LYS A 272 -13.36 5.78 13.55
C LYS A 272 -14.70 6.48 13.32
N ARG A 273 -14.72 7.80 13.12
CA ARG A 273 -15.95 8.54 12.77
C ARG A 273 -16.59 8.03 11.49
N VAL A 274 -15.81 7.81 10.45
CA VAL A 274 -16.28 7.24 9.17
C VAL A 274 -16.89 5.85 9.38
N SER A 275 -16.20 5.02 10.17
CA SER A 275 -16.66 3.68 10.53
C SER A 275 -17.96 3.71 11.35
N ASP A 276 -18.03 4.54 12.40
CA ASP A 276 -19.20 4.67 13.26
C ASP A 276 -20.43 5.17 12.47
N ALA A 277 -20.20 5.98 11.44
CA ALA A 277 -21.23 6.41 10.49
C ALA A 277 -21.65 5.32 9.49
N GLY A 278 -20.97 4.15 9.46
CA GLY A 278 -21.25 3.05 8.53
C GLY A 278 -20.90 3.37 7.07
N MET A 279 -19.94 4.28 6.83
CA MET A 279 -19.63 4.81 5.50
C MET A 279 -18.47 4.12 4.80
N ASN A 280 -17.89 3.08 5.41
CA ASN A 280 -16.84 2.29 4.77
C ASN A 280 -17.40 1.35 3.70
N ILE A 281 -16.93 1.47 2.46
CA ILE A 281 -17.24 0.55 1.34
C ILE A 281 -16.16 -0.53 1.16
N ILE A 282 -14.95 -0.29 1.68
CA ILE A 282 -13.83 -1.23 1.74
C ILE A 282 -13.42 -1.45 3.20
N ASP A 283 -12.68 -2.51 3.46
CA ASP A 283 -12.08 -2.70 4.78
C ASP A 283 -10.87 -1.78 4.95
N VAL A 284 -10.71 -1.18 6.14
CA VAL A 284 -9.59 -0.32 6.50
C VAL A 284 -8.89 -0.89 7.74
N ILE A 285 -7.59 -1.14 7.64
CA ILE A 285 -6.77 -1.68 8.73
C ILE A 285 -5.76 -0.63 9.17
N ALA A 286 -5.93 -0.11 10.38
CA ALA A 286 -5.07 0.91 10.97
C ALA A 286 -3.98 0.31 11.86
N TYR A 287 -2.77 0.89 11.78
CA TYR A 287 -1.64 0.56 12.65
C TYR A 287 -1.21 1.80 13.42
N PRO A 288 -1.69 2.00 14.68
CA PRO A 288 -1.22 3.06 15.57
C PRO A 288 0.30 3.23 15.56
N PHE A 289 0.75 4.47 15.36
CA PHE A 289 2.16 4.78 15.47
C PHE A 289 2.59 4.66 16.94
N ILE A 290 3.79 4.17 17.18
CA ILE A 290 4.27 3.80 18.53
C ILE A 290 4.15 4.92 19.56
N THR A 291 4.27 6.20 19.14
CA THR A 291 4.12 7.36 20.04
C THR A 291 2.68 7.63 20.44
N ASP A 292 1.70 7.18 19.62
CA ASP A 292 0.27 7.42 19.84
C ASP A 292 -0.46 6.20 20.41
N VAL A 293 0.23 5.06 20.52
CA VAL A 293 -0.39 3.78 20.88
C VAL A 293 -1.13 3.82 22.21
N ASP A 294 -0.60 4.51 23.22
CA ASP A 294 -1.22 4.61 24.55
C ASP A 294 -2.48 5.50 24.51
N ALA A 295 -2.43 6.61 23.77
CA ALA A 295 -3.57 7.50 23.61
C ALA A 295 -4.71 6.81 22.85
N ILE A 296 -4.38 6.10 21.76
CA ILE A 296 -5.37 5.33 20.99
C ILE A 296 -5.93 4.17 21.83
N ALA A 297 -5.10 3.46 22.59
CA ALA A 297 -5.54 2.37 23.47
C ALA A 297 -6.44 2.86 24.61
N ALA A 298 -6.29 4.10 25.06
CA ALA A 298 -7.19 4.72 26.05
C ALA A 298 -8.58 4.99 25.48
N GLU A 299 -8.70 5.37 24.19
CA GLU A 299 -9.97 5.57 23.50
C GLU A 299 -10.58 4.26 22.96
N PHE A 300 -9.74 3.33 22.52
CA PHE A 300 -10.12 2.04 21.93
C PHE A 300 -9.26 0.92 22.51
N PRO A 301 -9.76 0.19 23.53
CA PRO A 301 -8.98 -0.80 24.28
C PRO A 301 -8.35 -1.88 23.39
N VAL A 302 -7.13 -2.30 23.70
CA VAL A 302 -6.37 -3.33 22.96
C VAL A 302 -7.16 -4.65 22.81
N SER A 303 -8.04 -4.97 23.77
CA SER A 303 -8.93 -6.15 23.70
C SER A 303 -9.91 -6.14 22.51
N GLU A 304 -10.17 -4.96 21.93
CA GLU A 304 -11.02 -4.78 20.73
C GLU A 304 -10.21 -4.80 19.43
N TRP A 305 -8.87 -4.74 19.50
CA TRP A 305 -8.02 -4.78 18.32
C TRP A 305 -8.12 -6.13 17.60
N GLY A 306 -7.82 -6.14 16.31
CA GLY A 306 -7.91 -7.34 15.48
C GLY A 306 -9.34 -7.69 15.02
N ARG A 307 -10.36 -6.95 15.45
CA ARG A 307 -11.77 -7.16 15.06
C ARG A 307 -12.28 -6.02 14.21
N TYR A 308 -13.05 -6.36 13.17
CA TYR A 308 -13.73 -5.35 12.37
C TYR A 308 -14.98 -4.82 13.09
N ASN A 309 -15.12 -3.49 13.08
CA ASN A 309 -16.36 -2.79 13.37
C ASN A 309 -16.66 -1.91 12.14
N ASN A 310 -17.78 -2.16 11.46
CA ASN A 310 -18.15 -1.44 10.23
C ASN A 310 -16.98 -1.29 9.25
N ARG A 311 -16.28 -2.40 8.94
CA ARG A 311 -15.13 -2.48 8.03
C ARG A 311 -13.86 -1.73 8.49
N PHE A 312 -13.79 -1.26 9.72
CA PHE A 312 -12.59 -0.68 10.32
C PHE A 312 -12.00 -1.60 11.39
N LYS A 313 -10.68 -1.76 11.39
CA LYS A 313 -9.96 -2.59 12.34
C LYS A 313 -8.64 -1.93 12.73
N VAL A 314 -8.29 -1.95 14.03
CA VAL A 314 -6.91 -1.72 14.47
C VAL A 314 -6.16 -3.04 14.36
N GLY A 315 -5.15 -3.09 13.48
CA GLY A 315 -4.45 -4.33 13.12
C GLY A 315 -3.26 -4.67 14.01
N GLY A 316 -2.59 -3.67 14.57
CA GLY A 316 -1.36 -3.82 15.34
C GLY A 316 -0.70 -2.47 15.61
N VAL A 317 0.63 -2.42 15.70
CA VAL A 317 1.40 -1.19 15.97
C VAL A 317 2.43 -0.95 14.87
N LYS A 318 2.66 0.32 14.51
CA LYS A 318 3.72 0.77 13.59
C LYS A 318 4.89 1.37 14.35
N ILE A 319 6.11 0.95 13.97
CA ILE A 319 7.37 1.57 14.35
C ILE A 319 8.13 1.93 13.08
N THR A 320 8.76 3.11 13.05
CA THR A 320 9.67 3.54 11.97
C THR A 320 11.05 3.78 12.58
N ILE A 321 12.07 3.07 12.10
CA ILE A 321 13.40 3.12 12.71
C ILE A 321 14.48 3.77 11.85
N ASP A 322 14.23 4.00 10.54
CA ASP A 322 15.11 4.77 9.67
C ASP A 322 14.32 5.55 8.62
N GLY A 323 15.01 6.32 7.79
CA GLY A 323 14.43 7.15 6.75
C GLY A 323 14.41 6.48 5.37
N SER A 324 14.40 7.30 4.30
CA SER A 324 14.30 6.85 2.91
C SER A 324 15.67 6.72 2.23
N PRO A 325 15.91 5.66 1.43
CA PRO A 325 17.20 5.47 0.77
C PRO A 325 17.44 6.45 -0.38
N GLN A 326 16.39 6.89 -1.09
CA GLN A 326 16.50 7.92 -2.13
C GLN A 326 16.83 9.29 -1.54
N GLY A 327 16.29 9.61 -0.36
CA GLY A 327 16.60 10.82 0.41
C GLY A 327 17.92 10.78 1.16
N ARG A 328 18.62 9.65 1.15
CA ARG A 328 19.88 9.39 1.87
C ARG A 328 19.76 9.49 3.39
N THR A 329 18.60 9.13 3.92
CA THR A 329 18.31 9.09 5.37
C THR A 329 18.11 7.67 5.92
N ALA A 330 18.02 6.65 5.04
CA ALA A 330 17.99 5.25 5.46
C ALA A 330 19.35 4.85 6.09
N PHE A 331 19.33 4.00 7.11
CA PHE A 331 20.51 3.65 7.90
C PHE A 331 21.22 2.40 7.35
N PHE A 332 22.48 2.59 6.93
CA PHE A 332 23.31 1.57 6.28
C PHE A 332 24.55 1.19 7.07
N THR A 333 25.07 -0.01 6.81
CA THR A 333 26.36 -0.47 7.35
C THR A 333 27.57 0.18 6.63
N THR A 334 27.37 0.77 5.46
CA THR A 334 28.41 1.42 4.65
C THR A 334 27.96 2.83 4.22
N PRO A 335 28.90 3.78 4.02
CA PRO A 335 28.55 5.13 3.63
C PRO A 335 27.85 5.23 2.27
N TYR A 336 27.02 6.28 2.13
CA TYR A 336 26.49 6.71 0.83
C TYR A 336 27.62 7.25 -0.07
N LEU A 337 27.61 6.89 -1.33
CA LEU A 337 28.64 7.32 -2.31
C LEU A 337 28.60 8.83 -2.55
N ARG A 338 27.45 9.47 -2.37
CA ARG A 338 27.25 10.93 -2.55
C ARG A 338 27.25 11.71 -1.23
N GLY A 339 27.61 11.07 -0.12
CA GLY A 339 27.51 11.67 1.20
C GLY A 339 26.07 11.88 1.66
N GLY A 340 25.90 12.62 2.75
CA GLY A 340 24.61 12.91 3.37
C GLY A 340 23.81 14.00 2.67
N PRO A 341 22.55 14.21 3.08
CA PRO A 341 21.66 15.22 2.49
C PRO A 341 22.14 16.65 2.71
N ALA A 342 22.89 16.94 3.78
CA ALA A 342 23.48 18.26 4.04
C ALA A 342 24.96 18.36 3.63
N GLY A 343 25.49 17.37 2.88
CA GLY A 343 26.87 17.35 2.38
C GLY A 343 27.85 16.67 3.32
N GLU A 344 27.37 15.88 4.28
CA GLU A 344 28.20 15.10 5.20
C GLU A 344 29.02 14.06 4.43
N THR A 345 30.29 13.93 4.80
CA THR A 345 31.17 12.85 4.31
C THR A 345 31.00 11.61 5.18
N ASP A 346 31.25 10.44 4.60
CA ASP A 346 31.15 9.14 5.30
C ASP A 346 29.77 8.88 5.96
N TRP A 347 28.73 9.52 5.42
CA TRP A 347 27.37 9.43 5.92
C TRP A 347 26.74 8.05 5.66
N VAL A 348 26.23 7.44 6.71
CA VAL A 348 25.57 6.12 6.67
C VAL A 348 24.05 6.17 6.86
N GLY A 349 23.47 7.37 7.01
CA GLY A 349 22.11 7.56 7.50
C GLY A 349 22.05 7.50 9.02
N GLU A 350 20.84 7.59 9.56
CA GLU A 350 20.62 7.59 11.00
C GLU A 350 19.38 6.78 11.39
N LEU A 351 19.41 6.21 12.58
CA LEU A 351 18.20 5.67 13.20
C LEU A 351 17.30 6.83 13.65
N THR A 352 15.99 6.68 13.46
CA THR A 352 14.97 7.60 14.00
C THR A 352 15.00 7.65 15.52
N PHE A 353 15.34 6.52 16.16
CA PHE A 353 15.47 6.37 17.60
C PHE A 353 16.74 5.60 17.94
N PRO A 354 17.43 5.91 19.06
CA PRO A 354 18.55 5.10 19.53
C PRO A 354 18.19 3.63 19.71
N GLN A 355 19.16 2.72 19.55
CA GLN A 355 18.95 1.25 19.63
C GLN A 355 18.23 0.81 20.90
N ASP A 356 18.58 1.36 22.06
CA ASP A 356 17.97 1.03 23.35
C ASP A 356 16.48 1.45 23.41
N VAL A 357 16.12 2.56 22.77
CA VAL A 357 14.73 3.02 22.61
C VAL A 357 13.97 2.07 21.68
N VAL A 358 14.57 1.68 20.55
CA VAL A 358 13.98 0.68 19.63
C VAL A 358 13.73 -0.65 20.36
N ASN A 359 14.70 -1.12 21.16
CA ASN A 359 14.54 -2.33 21.97
C ASN A 359 13.33 -2.25 22.91
N GLY A 360 13.16 -1.09 23.59
CA GLY A 360 12.01 -0.84 24.47
C GLY A 360 10.68 -0.80 23.71
N MET A 361 10.65 -0.17 22.53
CA MET A 361 9.46 -0.10 21.69
C MET A 361 9.02 -1.48 21.21
N VAL A 362 9.95 -2.29 20.69
CA VAL A 362 9.67 -3.67 20.23
C VAL A 362 9.16 -4.52 21.40
N LYS A 363 9.82 -4.42 22.57
CA LYS A 363 9.39 -5.13 23.79
C LYS A 363 7.97 -4.74 24.19
N LYS A 364 7.65 -3.44 24.17
CA LYS A 364 6.30 -2.94 24.49
C LYS A 364 5.23 -3.58 23.58
N VAL A 365 5.45 -3.62 22.26
CA VAL A 365 4.50 -4.21 21.32
C VAL A 365 4.35 -5.72 21.55
N TYR A 366 5.44 -6.43 21.84
CA TYR A 366 5.40 -7.86 22.14
C TYR A 366 4.67 -8.17 23.46
N ASP A 367 4.81 -7.30 24.48
CA ASP A 367 4.07 -7.42 25.74
C ASP A 367 2.57 -7.16 25.56
N MET A 368 2.17 -6.35 24.58
CA MET A 368 0.76 -6.14 24.20
C MET A 368 0.16 -7.32 23.42
N ASP A 369 0.98 -8.27 22.95
CA ASP A 369 0.62 -9.42 22.09
C ASP A 369 -0.17 -9.03 20.82
N VAL A 370 0.20 -7.91 20.19
CA VAL A 370 -0.39 -7.42 18.95
C VAL A 370 0.60 -7.50 17.79
N PRO A 371 0.13 -7.54 16.51
CA PRO A 371 1.02 -7.49 15.35
C PRO A 371 1.90 -6.26 15.33
N LEU A 372 3.10 -6.39 14.75
CA LEU A 372 4.06 -5.31 14.57
C LEU A 372 4.35 -5.08 13.08
N ASN A 373 4.10 -3.87 12.59
CA ASN A 373 4.64 -3.38 11.34
C ASN A 373 5.85 -2.50 11.62
N LEU A 374 7.03 -2.92 11.21
CA LEU A 374 8.26 -2.20 11.44
C LEU A 374 8.89 -1.76 10.12
N HIS A 375 9.03 -0.43 9.95
CA HIS A 375 9.70 0.17 8.81
C HIS A 375 11.23 0.08 8.99
N ALA A 376 11.89 -0.54 8.03
CA ALA A 376 13.33 -0.54 7.89
C ALA A 376 13.73 -0.59 6.42
N ASN A 377 14.46 0.39 5.94
CA ASN A 377 14.93 0.50 4.57
C ASN A 377 16.38 0.07 4.40
N GLY A 378 17.27 0.57 5.25
CA GLY A 378 18.69 0.28 5.19
C GLY A 378 19.05 -1.05 5.86
N ASP A 379 20.12 -1.65 5.42
CA ASP A 379 20.59 -2.94 5.93
C ASP A 379 21.00 -2.88 7.41
N ALA A 380 21.52 -1.75 7.90
CA ALA A 380 21.83 -1.55 9.31
C ALA A 380 20.55 -1.37 10.15
N ALA A 381 19.49 -0.78 9.60
CA ALA A 381 18.19 -0.71 10.27
C ALA A 381 17.59 -2.11 10.42
N VAL A 382 17.74 -2.97 9.41
CA VAL A 382 17.34 -4.39 9.51
C VAL A 382 18.12 -5.11 10.63
N ASP A 383 19.45 -4.92 10.71
CA ASP A 383 20.26 -5.49 11.81
C ASP A 383 19.80 -4.95 13.17
N THR A 384 19.49 -3.65 13.27
CA THR A 384 18.96 -3.01 14.48
C THR A 384 17.68 -3.70 14.95
N PHE A 385 16.76 -3.99 14.04
CA PHE A 385 15.52 -4.68 14.40
C PHE A 385 15.77 -6.15 14.78
N ILE A 386 16.62 -6.89 14.05
CA ILE A 386 16.95 -8.29 14.40
C ILE A 386 17.49 -8.34 15.83
N ALA A 387 18.41 -7.44 16.19
CA ALA A 387 18.94 -7.35 17.56
C ALA A 387 17.86 -7.01 18.60
N ALA A 388 16.96 -6.07 18.29
CA ALA A 388 15.83 -5.71 19.15
C ALA A 388 14.85 -6.89 19.34
N HIS A 389 14.58 -7.65 18.27
CA HIS A 389 13.75 -8.86 18.32
C HIS A 389 14.37 -9.91 19.25
N GLU A 390 15.66 -10.20 19.11
CA GLU A 390 16.35 -11.20 19.93
C GLU A 390 16.31 -10.86 21.43
N LEU A 391 16.42 -9.57 21.75
CA LEU A 391 16.29 -9.09 23.14
C LEU A 391 14.84 -9.16 23.64
N ALA A 392 13.90 -8.66 22.87
CA ALA A 392 12.49 -8.58 23.26
C ALA A 392 11.79 -9.95 23.30
N ALA A 393 12.25 -10.88 22.49
CA ALA A 393 11.71 -12.24 22.37
C ALA A 393 12.61 -13.31 23.01
N ALA A 394 13.45 -12.96 23.99
CA ALA A 394 14.41 -13.87 24.63
C ALA A 394 13.76 -15.12 25.26
N ASP A 395 12.49 -15.05 25.61
CA ASP A 395 11.67 -16.16 26.11
C ASP A 395 11.42 -17.25 25.04
N ASP A 396 11.09 -16.83 23.81
CA ASP A 396 10.92 -17.66 22.62
C ASP A 396 11.10 -16.81 21.36
N PRO A 397 12.32 -16.73 20.81
CA PRO A 397 12.60 -15.90 19.63
C PRO A 397 11.97 -16.46 18.34
N THR A 398 11.49 -17.71 18.35
CA THR A 398 10.86 -18.36 17.19
C THR A 398 9.33 -18.32 17.21
N LYS A 399 8.73 -17.81 18.31
CA LYS A 399 7.27 -17.58 18.39
C LYS A 399 6.85 -16.63 17.25
N ASP A 400 5.80 -16.98 16.54
CA ASP A 400 5.18 -16.08 15.56
C ASP A 400 4.54 -14.90 16.28
N ARG A 401 5.21 -13.74 16.21
CA ARG A 401 4.74 -12.48 16.79
C ARG A 401 4.03 -11.61 15.76
N ARG A 402 3.73 -12.17 14.59
CA ARG A 402 3.05 -11.48 13.47
C ARG A 402 3.76 -10.21 13.05
N VAL A 403 5.08 -10.29 12.89
CA VAL A 403 5.92 -9.17 12.50
C VAL A 403 5.97 -9.05 10.99
N THR A 404 5.71 -7.84 10.47
CA THR A 404 5.97 -7.48 9.08
C THR A 404 7.08 -6.43 9.03
N MET A 405 8.15 -6.73 8.29
CA MET A 405 9.20 -5.78 7.96
C MET A 405 8.77 -4.98 6.75
N ILE A 406 8.34 -3.75 6.96
CA ILE A 406 7.87 -2.85 5.90
C ILE A 406 9.06 -2.27 5.15
N HIS A 407 8.97 -2.25 3.85
CA HIS A 407 9.97 -1.95 2.83
C HIS A 407 11.06 -3.01 2.75
N ALA A 408 11.81 -3.30 3.80
CA ALA A 408 12.94 -4.25 3.78
C ALA A 408 13.84 -4.01 2.55
N GLN A 409 13.97 -2.73 2.16
CA GLN A 409 14.34 -2.33 0.79
C GLN A 409 15.75 -2.80 0.41
N PHE A 410 16.71 -2.65 1.34
CA PHE A 410 18.09 -3.05 1.16
C PHE A 410 18.47 -4.24 2.07
N THR A 411 17.51 -5.16 2.29
CA THR A 411 17.81 -6.43 2.99
C THR A 411 18.98 -7.14 2.31
N ARG A 412 20.01 -7.52 3.08
CA ARG A 412 21.11 -8.34 2.60
C ARG A 412 20.74 -9.82 2.58
N ALA A 413 21.39 -10.60 1.72
CA ALA A 413 21.14 -12.05 1.62
C ALA A 413 21.39 -12.79 2.94
N ASP A 414 22.38 -12.35 3.74
CA ASP A 414 22.70 -12.93 5.06
C ASP A 414 21.66 -12.64 6.14
N GLN A 415 20.73 -11.68 5.92
CA GLN A 415 19.64 -11.36 6.84
C GLN A 415 18.37 -12.20 6.60
N ILE A 416 18.17 -12.73 5.39
CA ILE A 416 16.99 -13.55 5.04
C ILE A 416 16.83 -14.79 5.95
N PRO A 417 17.88 -15.52 6.32
CA PRO A 417 17.79 -16.62 7.30
C PRO A 417 17.21 -16.20 8.66
N ALA A 418 17.46 -14.97 9.12
CA ALA A 418 16.85 -14.46 10.35
C ALA A 418 15.35 -14.24 10.18
N TYR A 419 14.88 -13.76 9.00
CA TYR A 419 13.45 -13.65 8.72
C TYR A 419 12.76 -15.01 8.78
N VAL A 420 13.37 -16.04 8.20
CA VAL A 420 12.84 -17.42 8.26
C VAL A 420 12.80 -17.90 9.70
N ARG A 421 13.91 -17.76 10.43
CA ARG A 421 14.05 -18.24 11.81
C ARG A 421 13.05 -17.60 12.76
N TYR A 422 12.85 -16.29 12.63
CA TYR A 422 12.02 -15.49 13.54
C TYR A 422 10.61 -15.24 13.01
N ARG A 423 10.24 -15.86 11.86
CA ARG A 423 8.93 -15.71 11.22
C ARG A 423 8.57 -14.26 10.92
N ILE A 424 9.57 -13.47 10.52
CA ILE A 424 9.40 -12.09 10.08
C ILE A 424 8.98 -12.12 8.61
N ARG A 425 7.87 -11.50 8.27
CA ARG A 425 7.40 -11.36 6.89
C ARG A 425 7.96 -10.08 6.28
N PRO A 426 8.76 -10.14 5.20
CA PRO A 426 9.11 -8.94 4.47
C PRO A 426 7.92 -8.46 3.61
N SER A 427 7.67 -7.16 3.62
CA SER A 427 6.74 -6.47 2.71
C SER A 427 7.57 -5.52 1.86
N TYR A 428 7.76 -5.85 0.60
CA TYR A 428 8.65 -5.12 -0.29
C TYR A 428 7.94 -4.01 -1.06
N TYR A 429 8.71 -2.98 -1.43
CA TYR A 429 8.27 -1.91 -2.30
C TYR A 429 9.01 -2.01 -3.65
N THR A 430 8.55 -2.93 -4.52
CA THR A 430 9.25 -3.23 -5.77
C THR A 430 9.24 -2.07 -6.78
N LEU A 431 8.31 -1.12 -6.65
CA LEU A 431 8.27 0.08 -7.50
C LEU A 431 9.54 0.95 -7.36
N HIS A 432 10.36 0.76 -6.30
CA HIS A 432 11.69 1.37 -6.21
C HIS A 432 12.60 0.97 -7.39
N THR A 433 12.41 -0.21 -7.97
CA THR A 433 13.18 -0.63 -9.16
C THR A 433 12.84 0.20 -10.39
N HIS A 434 11.66 0.80 -10.44
CA HIS A 434 11.28 1.71 -11.52
C HIS A 434 11.54 3.17 -11.17
N TYR A 435 10.97 3.65 -10.08
CA TYR A 435 11.00 5.09 -9.78
C TYR A 435 12.35 5.60 -9.28
N PHE A 436 13.08 4.78 -8.50
CA PHE A 436 14.26 5.24 -7.75
C PHE A 436 15.54 4.48 -8.03
N ALA A 437 15.54 3.50 -8.94
CA ALA A 437 16.72 2.66 -9.17
C ALA A 437 17.96 3.47 -9.59
N ASP A 438 17.80 4.43 -10.50
CA ASP A 438 18.90 5.28 -10.97
C ASP A 438 19.50 6.09 -9.82
N THR A 439 18.65 6.59 -8.91
CA THR A 439 19.06 7.27 -7.68
C THR A 439 19.76 6.31 -6.71
N HIS A 440 19.27 5.08 -6.59
CA HIS A 440 19.92 4.07 -5.74
C HIS A 440 21.29 3.65 -6.27
N ILE A 441 21.44 3.49 -7.58
CA ILE A 441 22.73 3.23 -8.21
C ILE A 441 23.72 4.37 -7.89
N ALA A 442 23.27 5.62 -8.02
CA ALA A 442 24.09 6.78 -7.73
C ALA A 442 24.47 6.91 -6.23
N ASN A 443 23.57 6.52 -5.34
CA ASN A 443 23.73 6.64 -3.88
C ASN A 443 24.48 5.45 -3.26
N ARG A 444 24.29 4.23 -3.80
CA ARG A 444 24.76 2.98 -3.17
C ARG A 444 25.65 2.11 -4.07
N GLY A 445 25.73 2.44 -5.36
CA GLY A 445 26.41 1.63 -6.38
C GLY A 445 25.50 0.52 -6.92
N GLU A 446 25.88 0.04 -8.11
CA GLU A 446 25.09 -0.93 -8.89
C GLU A 446 24.83 -2.24 -8.14
N ALA A 447 25.82 -2.77 -7.42
CA ALA A 447 25.69 -4.06 -6.74
C ALA A 447 24.60 -4.05 -5.67
N GLN A 448 24.55 -3.01 -4.83
CA GLN A 448 23.50 -2.89 -3.79
C GLN A 448 22.15 -2.51 -4.41
N ALA A 449 22.13 -1.58 -5.36
CA ALA A 449 20.92 -1.15 -6.05
C ALA A 449 20.27 -2.30 -6.85
N SER A 450 21.04 -3.22 -7.40
CA SER A 450 20.52 -4.39 -8.11
C SER A 450 19.87 -5.42 -7.16
N TYR A 451 20.23 -5.44 -5.88
CA TYR A 451 19.70 -6.40 -4.92
C TYR A 451 18.49 -5.86 -4.12
N ILE A 452 18.03 -4.65 -4.38
CA ILE A 452 16.86 -4.08 -3.67
C ILE A 452 15.62 -4.96 -3.81
N SER A 453 14.77 -4.97 -2.78
CA SER A 453 13.54 -5.77 -2.72
C SER A 453 13.80 -7.22 -3.14
N PRO A 454 14.58 -8.03 -2.38
CA PRO A 454 15.00 -9.37 -2.78
C PRO A 454 13.87 -10.40 -2.65
N MET A 455 12.84 -10.23 -3.50
CA MET A 455 11.63 -11.08 -3.46
C MET A 455 11.94 -12.53 -3.83
N ARG A 456 12.77 -12.76 -4.86
CA ARG A 456 13.09 -14.14 -5.31
C ARG A 456 13.79 -14.92 -4.21
N ASP A 457 14.85 -14.35 -3.61
CA ASP A 457 15.59 -15.02 -2.55
C ASP A 457 14.72 -15.29 -1.32
N SER A 458 13.81 -14.36 -0.99
CA SER A 458 12.83 -14.55 0.09
C SER A 458 11.88 -15.71 -0.20
N ILE A 459 11.34 -15.81 -1.42
CA ILE A 459 10.45 -16.91 -1.83
C ILE A 459 11.20 -18.24 -1.83
N ASP A 460 12.43 -18.27 -2.36
CA ASP A 460 13.26 -19.47 -2.40
C ASP A 460 13.66 -19.93 -0.98
N ALA A 461 13.76 -19.02 -0.02
CA ALA A 461 13.94 -19.33 1.39
C ALA A 461 12.65 -19.82 2.09
N GLY A 462 11.52 -19.88 1.39
CA GLY A 462 10.23 -20.35 1.92
C GLY A 462 9.39 -19.26 2.58
N LEU A 463 9.78 -18.00 2.46
CA LEU A 463 8.96 -16.86 2.90
C LEU A 463 7.85 -16.58 1.88
N ARG A 464 6.82 -15.85 2.34
CA ARG A 464 5.72 -15.35 1.52
C ARG A 464 5.69 -13.84 1.60
N PRO A 465 6.61 -13.16 0.87
CA PRO A 465 6.70 -11.71 0.91
C PRO A 465 5.46 -11.06 0.33
N THR A 466 5.08 -9.91 0.87
CA THR A 466 4.05 -9.06 0.26
C THR A 466 4.68 -7.94 -0.56
N ASN A 467 3.86 -7.28 -1.39
CA ASN A 467 4.28 -6.14 -2.21
C ASN A 467 3.28 -5.00 -2.03
N HIS A 468 3.77 -3.76 -1.96
CA HIS A 468 2.95 -2.58 -1.69
C HIS A 468 3.34 -1.38 -2.56
N THR A 469 2.47 -0.37 -2.59
CA THR A 469 2.71 0.89 -3.31
C THR A 469 3.26 1.98 -2.41
N ASP A 470 3.10 1.84 -1.10
CA ASP A 470 3.37 2.92 -0.14
C ASP A 470 2.58 4.21 -0.49
N PHE A 471 1.33 4.01 -0.97
CA PHE A 471 0.50 5.14 -1.36
C PHE A 471 0.41 6.14 -0.17
N VAL A 472 0.75 7.38 -0.35
CA VAL A 472 0.73 8.21 -1.57
C VAL A 472 2.08 8.34 -2.31
N VAL A 473 3.17 7.71 -1.81
CA VAL A 473 4.50 7.81 -2.45
C VAL A 473 4.47 7.30 -3.89
N ALA A 474 3.73 6.20 -4.14
CA ALA A 474 3.35 5.84 -5.50
C ALA A 474 1.82 5.71 -5.60
N PRO A 475 1.24 5.97 -6.77
CA PRO A 475 -0.18 5.75 -7.02
C PRO A 475 -0.61 4.30 -6.82
N LEU A 476 -1.90 4.11 -6.51
CA LEU A 476 -2.52 2.79 -6.44
C LEU A 476 -2.68 2.22 -7.86
N ASP A 477 -1.65 1.60 -8.39
CA ASP A 477 -1.66 0.89 -9.66
C ASP A 477 -1.11 -0.52 -9.47
N GLN A 478 -2.00 -1.46 -9.21
CA GLN A 478 -1.64 -2.84 -8.87
C GLN A 478 -1.03 -3.59 -10.04
N MET A 479 -1.43 -3.28 -11.28
CA MET A 479 -0.85 -3.91 -12.46
C MET A 479 0.53 -3.36 -12.78
N PHE A 480 0.78 -2.07 -12.54
CA PHE A 480 2.11 -1.50 -12.67
C PHE A 480 3.05 -2.02 -11.56
N MET A 481 2.54 -2.18 -10.33
CA MET A 481 3.30 -2.79 -9.23
C MET A 481 3.67 -4.24 -9.54
N LEU A 482 2.74 -5.04 -10.08
CA LEU A 482 3.00 -6.40 -10.55
C LEU A 482 4.05 -6.40 -11.67
N TRP A 483 3.89 -5.53 -12.68
CA TRP A 483 4.85 -5.37 -13.76
C TRP A 483 6.26 -5.05 -13.26
N SER A 484 6.37 -4.17 -12.26
CA SER A 484 7.65 -3.80 -11.66
C SER A 484 8.34 -4.99 -10.97
N ALA A 485 7.59 -5.80 -10.22
CA ALA A 485 8.12 -7.01 -9.56
C ALA A 485 8.57 -8.10 -10.55
N VAL A 486 7.84 -8.23 -11.67
CA VAL A 486 8.10 -9.25 -12.70
C VAL A 486 9.24 -8.85 -13.62
N ASN A 487 9.31 -7.59 -14.04
CA ASN A 487 10.26 -7.13 -15.06
C ASN A 487 11.48 -6.41 -14.49
N ARG A 488 11.35 -5.66 -13.39
CA ARG A 488 12.42 -4.92 -12.72
C ARG A 488 13.19 -3.99 -13.67
N ILE A 489 12.45 -3.08 -14.32
CA ILE A 489 13.00 -2.13 -15.29
C ILE A 489 12.90 -0.71 -14.73
N SER A 490 14.02 0.03 -14.72
CA SER A 490 14.08 1.43 -14.28
C SER A 490 13.39 2.39 -15.28
N ARG A 491 13.17 3.65 -14.87
CA ARG A 491 12.71 4.70 -15.79
C ARG A 491 13.65 4.90 -16.98
N ALA A 492 14.95 4.72 -16.79
CA ALA A 492 15.95 4.80 -17.85
C ALA A 492 15.97 3.55 -18.76
N GLY A 493 15.17 2.52 -18.47
CA GLY A 493 15.09 1.29 -19.24
C GLY A 493 16.13 0.23 -18.86
N ALA A 494 16.89 0.43 -17.78
CA ALA A 494 17.87 -0.55 -17.30
C ALA A 494 17.20 -1.68 -16.52
N GLU A 495 17.70 -2.91 -16.68
CA GLU A 495 17.29 -4.05 -15.84
C GLU A 495 17.95 -3.96 -14.46
N ILE A 496 17.14 -4.01 -13.40
CA ILE A 496 17.59 -3.86 -12.01
C ILE A 496 17.54 -5.20 -11.29
N GLY A 497 18.68 -5.89 -11.22
CA GLY A 497 18.79 -7.17 -10.53
C GLY A 497 17.79 -8.22 -11.02
N PRO A 498 17.90 -8.68 -12.29
CA PRO A 498 16.94 -9.62 -12.90
C PRO A 498 16.83 -10.94 -12.16
N GLY A 499 17.83 -11.32 -11.33
CA GLY A 499 17.78 -12.50 -10.47
C GLY A 499 16.73 -12.42 -9.35
N GLN A 500 16.21 -11.21 -9.06
CA GLN A 500 15.18 -11.02 -8.03
C GLN A 500 13.76 -10.88 -8.62
N ARG A 501 13.56 -11.16 -9.91
CA ARG A 501 12.24 -11.23 -10.56
C ARG A 501 11.38 -12.33 -9.95
N VAL A 502 10.09 -12.06 -9.87
CA VAL A 502 9.08 -13.07 -9.51
C VAL A 502 8.23 -13.45 -10.72
N THR A 503 7.59 -14.60 -10.66
CA THR A 503 6.58 -14.94 -11.66
C THR A 503 5.32 -14.07 -11.48
N PRO A 504 4.51 -13.85 -12.52
CA PRO A 504 3.25 -13.12 -12.37
C PRO A 504 2.32 -13.74 -11.31
N LEU A 505 2.29 -15.07 -11.16
CA LEU A 505 1.49 -15.73 -10.14
C LEU A 505 1.99 -15.43 -8.72
N GLU A 506 3.29 -15.47 -8.48
CA GLU A 506 3.88 -15.09 -7.18
C GLU A 506 3.61 -13.62 -6.85
N GLY A 507 3.73 -12.73 -7.85
CA GLY A 507 3.39 -11.31 -7.70
C GLY A 507 1.91 -11.08 -7.37
N LEU A 508 0.99 -11.80 -8.02
CA LEU A 508 -0.44 -11.77 -7.67
C LEU A 508 -0.70 -12.28 -6.26
N LYS A 509 -0.06 -13.39 -5.84
CA LYS A 509 -0.18 -13.90 -4.47
C LYS A 509 0.34 -12.90 -3.43
N ALA A 510 1.39 -12.15 -3.75
CA ALA A 510 1.95 -11.11 -2.88
C ALA A 510 0.98 -9.95 -2.61
N MET A 511 -0.02 -9.76 -3.48
CA MET A 511 -1.05 -8.72 -3.38
C MET A 511 -2.44 -9.27 -3.00
N THR A 512 -2.56 -10.59 -2.80
CA THR A 512 -3.83 -11.25 -2.49
C THR A 512 -3.67 -12.21 -1.31
N LEU A 513 -3.37 -13.49 -1.54
CA LEU A 513 -3.30 -14.51 -0.50
C LEU A 513 -2.23 -14.22 0.55
N TRP A 514 -1.00 -13.83 0.14
CA TRP A 514 0.07 -13.56 1.10
C TRP A 514 -0.16 -12.25 1.87
N ALA A 515 -0.84 -11.27 1.25
CA ALA A 515 -1.29 -10.07 1.96
C ALA A 515 -2.41 -10.39 2.97
N ALA A 516 -3.34 -11.29 2.64
CA ALA A 516 -4.31 -11.80 3.61
C ALA A 516 -3.65 -12.53 4.79
N GLU A 517 -2.60 -13.32 4.53
CA GLU A 517 -1.80 -13.96 5.58
C GLU A 517 -1.08 -12.94 6.48
N GLN A 518 -0.60 -11.82 5.92
CA GLN A 518 0.03 -10.74 6.70
C GLN A 518 -0.92 -10.20 7.77
N TYR A 519 -2.21 -10.10 7.44
CA TYR A 519 -3.25 -9.60 8.36
C TYR A 519 -3.91 -10.70 9.20
N GLY A 520 -3.49 -11.97 9.04
CA GLY A 520 -4.10 -13.11 9.71
C GLY A 520 -5.51 -13.41 9.20
N GLU A 521 -5.80 -13.13 7.93
CA GLU A 521 -7.14 -13.22 7.31
C GLU A 521 -7.19 -14.21 6.13
N ALA A 522 -6.16 -15.02 5.93
CA ALA A 522 -6.09 -15.96 4.82
C ALA A 522 -7.16 -17.06 4.86
N ASP A 523 -7.76 -17.31 6.01
CA ASP A 523 -8.92 -18.19 6.17
C ASP A 523 -10.22 -17.56 5.65
N ARG A 524 -10.24 -16.24 5.44
CA ARG A 524 -11.43 -15.47 5.06
C ARG A 524 -11.32 -14.78 3.71
N LYS A 525 -10.11 -14.45 3.24
CA LYS A 525 -9.84 -13.61 2.04
C LYS A 525 -8.62 -14.12 1.26
N GLY A 526 -8.36 -13.51 0.12
CA GLY A 526 -7.12 -13.62 -0.65
C GLY A 526 -7.04 -14.81 -1.59
N SER A 527 -8.02 -15.73 -1.57
CA SER A 527 -8.18 -16.79 -2.57
C SER A 527 -9.66 -17.15 -2.76
N LEU A 528 -9.99 -17.77 -3.91
CA LEU A 528 -11.38 -18.15 -4.25
C LEU A 528 -11.67 -19.59 -3.77
N GLU A 529 -11.73 -19.77 -2.45
CA GLU A 529 -12.02 -21.04 -1.81
C GLU A 529 -13.38 -20.99 -1.11
N PRO A 530 -14.11 -22.13 -1.03
CA PRO A 530 -15.42 -22.17 -0.37
C PRO A 530 -15.39 -21.63 1.06
N GLY A 531 -16.38 -20.80 1.40
CA GLY A 531 -16.54 -20.19 2.71
C GLY A 531 -15.78 -18.87 2.89
N LYS A 532 -14.92 -18.48 1.97
CA LYS A 532 -14.26 -17.16 1.97
C LYS A 532 -15.18 -16.08 1.45
N ILE A 533 -14.87 -14.84 1.83
CA ILE A 533 -15.59 -13.65 1.40
C ILE A 533 -15.40 -13.47 -0.12
N ALA A 534 -16.48 -13.15 -0.82
CA ALA A 534 -16.47 -12.85 -2.25
C ALA A 534 -15.98 -11.40 -2.50
N ASP A 535 -14.74 -11.13 -2.11
CA ASP A 535 -13.99 -9.95 -2.47
C ASP A 535 -13.27 -10.26 -3.79
N LEU A 536 -13.74 -9.67 -4.90
CA LEU A 536 -13.34 -10.05 -6.24
C LEU A 536 -12.90 -8.84 -7.05
N VAL A 537 -11.99 -9.05 -8.00
CA VAL A 537 -11.66 -8.08 -9.04
C VAL A 537 -11.76 -8.72 -10.41
N ILE A 538 -12.33 -7.99 -11.37
CA ILE A 538 -12.36 -8.36 -12.78
C ILE A 538 -11.39 -7.47 -13.54
N LEU A 539 -10.44 -8.11 -14.23
CA LEU A 539 -9.42 -7.46 -15.03
C LEU A 539 -9.73 -7.60 -16.53
N SER A 540 -9.29 -6.61 -17.33
CA SER A 540 -9.45 -6.62 -18.80
C SER A 540 -8.67 -7.72 -19.51
N GLY A 541 -7.69 -8.36 -18.85
CA GLY A 541 -6.87 -9.43 -19.40
C GLY A 541 -6.22 -10.29 -18.31
N ASN A 542 -5.64 -11.42 -18.71
CA ASN A 542 -5.02 -12.37 -17.80
C ASN A 542 -3.52 -12.06 -17.62
N PRO A 543 -3.08 -11.61 -16.42
CA PRO A 543 -1.67 -11.31 -16.15
C PRO A 543 -0.73 -12.52 -16.31
N LEU A 544 -1.28 -13.74 -16.25
CA LEU A 544 -0.51 -14.98 -16.43
C LEU A 544 -0.35 -15.39 -17.89
N ALA A 545 -1.14 -14.78 -18.81
CA ALA A 545 -1.20 -15.18 -20.22
C ALA A 545 -0.64 -14.12 -21.19
N VAL A 546 -0.58 -12.86 -20.77
CA VAL A 546 -0.01 -11.77 -21.61
C VAL A 546 1.52 -11.79 -21.58
N ASP A 547 2.15 -11.11 -22.54
CA ASP A 547 3.57 -10.76 -22.42
C ASP A 547 3.80 -9.95 -21.13
N THR A 548 4.89 -10.27 -20.42
CA THR A 548 5.16 -9.65 -19.11
C THR A 548 5.28 -8.12 -19.19
N MET A 549 5.75 -7.59 -20.33
CA MET A 549 5.84 -6.15 -20.56
C MET A 549 4.46 -5.48 -20.70
N SER A 550 3.43 -6.23 -21.07
CA SER A 550 2.05 -5.75 -21.23
C SER A 550 1.21 -5.87 -19.96
N ILE A 551 1.73 -6.45 -18.88
CA ILE A 551 1.00 -6.57 -17.60
C ILE A 551 0.49 -5.20 -17.12
N LYS A 552 1.30 -4.16 -17.22
CA LYS A 552 0.96 -2.78 -16.82
C LYS A 552 -0.19 -2.15 -17.63
N ASP A 553 -0.56 -2.72 -18.78
CA ASP A 553 -1.61 -2.22 -19.65
C ASP A 553 -2.98 -2.83 -19.31
N ILE A 554 -3.01 -3.87 -18.46
CA ILE A 554 -4.23 -4.46 -17.94
C ILE A 554 -4.94 -3.46 -17.02
N ARG A 555 -6.28 -3.38 -17.16
CA ARG A 555 -7.11 -2.46 -16.38
C ARG A 555 -8.06 -3.21 -15.45
N VAL A 556 -8.36 -2.63 -14.32
CA VAL A 556 -9.48 -3.05 -13.46
C VAL A 556 -10.78 -2.66 -14.17
N VAL A 557 -11.64 -3.64 -14.36
CA VAL A 557 -12.98 -3.45 -14.99
C VAL A 557 -14.03 -3.32 -13.90
N GLU A 558 -13.93 -4.14 -12.87
CA GLU A 558 -14.92 -4.16 -11.79
C GLU A 558 -14.26 -4.61 -10.48
N THR A 559 -14.68 -4.00 -9.38
CA THR A 559 -14.28 -4.39 -8.02
C THR A 559 -15.52 -4.71 -7.22
N ILE A 560 -15.51 -5.87 -6.59
CA ILE A 560 -16.64 -6.46 -5.87
C ILE A 560 -16.21 -6.69 -4.42
N LYS A 561 -16.98 -6.15 -3.48
CA LYS A 561 -16.78 -6.31 -2.03
C LYS A 561 -17.97 -7.06 -1.43
N ASP A 562 -17.70 -8.16 -0.71
CA ASP A 562 -18.76 -9.03 -0.13
C ASP A 562 -19.84 -9.40 -1.18
N GLY A 563 -19.43 -9.71 -2.41
CA GLY A 563 -20.34 -10.07 -3.52
C GLY A 563 -21.13 -8.88 -4.11
N GLN A 564 -20.86 -7.63 -3.72
CA GLN A 564 -21.51 -6.44 -4.24
C GLN A 564 -20.50 -5.59 -5.02
N THR A 565 -20.89 -5.15 -6.22
CA THR A 565 -20.06 -4.23 -7.03
C THR A 565 -19.95 -2.89 -6.33
N ILE A 566 -18.70 -2.48 -6.03
CA ILE A 566 -18.38 -1.17 -5.45
C ILE A 566 -17.75 -0.22 -6.45
N TYR A 567 -17.21 -0.74 -7.55
CA TYR A 567 -16.67 0.02 -8.67
C TYR A 567 -16.86 -0.73 -9.97
N HIS A 568 -17.22 0.00 -11.02
CA HIS A 568 -17.24 -0.47 -12.41
C HIS A 568 -16.62 0.60 -13.30
N ALA A 569 -15.66 0.20 -14.13
CA ALA A 569 -15.02 1.12 -15.08
C ALA A 569 -16.04 1.69 -16.07
N PRO A 570 -15.95 2.99 -16.41
CA PRO A 570 -16.88 3.66 -17.32
C PRO A 570 -16.86 3.12 -18.76
#